data_a1b0de70ef2361ac672c2000aaadd281
#
_entry.id   a1b0de70ef2361ac672c2000aaadd281
#
_cell.length_a   1.000
_cell.length_b   1.000
_cell.length_c   1.000
_cell.angle_alpha   90.00
_cell.angle_beta   90.00
_cell.angle_gamma   90.00
#
_symmetry.space_group_name_H-M   'P 1'
#
loop_
_entity.id
_entity.type
_entity.pdbx_description
1 polymer ?
#
loop_
_entity_poly.entity_id
_entity_poly.type
_entity_poly.pdbx_seq_one_letter_code
_entity_poly.pdbx_strand_id
1 'polypeptide(L)'
;MGLVYDEAVRVRLCTVSDALAERLEEMLLRWAQRECIALSSERSDRFPPPTDSGVRLLILDLDSVELPEEARPEYTGTGMIVISGDAGRVLRSYRWHPAAFLKPDFDLRGMEDALRACEKHWRCGQLCLESPARRRPFRLPLRTVRYVEAAAHYCIFDQGRRSVRLRISIDELEALLPLPPFVRCHRSYMVRLDAVERMSYTAAALRGGESLPLGRKYVKDLRTSLEAWQEGEPR
;
A
#
# COMPACT_ATOMS: atom_id res chain seq x y z
N MET A 1 5.06 10.68 20.15
CA MET A 1 4.21 10.06 19.13
C MET A 1 5.13 9.39 18.14
N GLY A 2 4.81 8.23 17.61
CA GLY A 2 5.68 7.51 16.70
C GLY A 2 4.88 6.76 15.62
N LEU A 3 5.54 6.44 14.52
CA LEU A 3 5.02 5.49 13.54
C LEU A 3 5.26 4.08 14.08
N VAL A 4 4.22 3.27 14.08
CA VAL A 4 4.25 1.87 14.49
C VAL A 4 3.72 1.04 13.34
N TYR A 5 4.47 0.01 12.99
CA TYR A 5 3.98 -1.02 12.08
C TYR A 5 3.37 -2.16 12.92
N ASP A 6 2.24 -2.67 12.48
CA ASP A 6 1.97 -4.07 12.76
C ASP A 6 3.01 -4.90 12.00
N GLU A 7 3.10 -6.19 12.27
CA GLU A 7 4.01 -7.09 11.56
C GLU A 7 3.96 -6.84 10.05
N ALA A 8 5.12 -6.64 9.40
CA ALA A 8 5.18 -6.40 7.96
C ALA A 8 4.53 -7.54 7.16
N VAL A 9 3.86 -7.21 6.07
CA VAL A 9 3.34 -8.21 5.13
C VAL A 9 4.53 -8.90 4.47
N ARG A 10 4.80 -10.14 4.85
CA ARG A 10 5.85 -10.94 4.23
C ARG A 10 5.37 -11.50 2.91
N VAL A 11 6.08 -11.17 1.84
CA VAL A 11 5.81 -11.61 0.47
C VAL A 11 6.89 -12.59 0.02
N ARG A 12 6.49 -13.71 -0.53
CA ARG A 12 7.38 -14.65 -1.20
C ARG A 12 7.17 -14.56 -2.71
N LEU A 13 8.25 -14.23 -3.43
CA LEU A 13 8.28 -14.19 -4.89
C LEU A 13 8.92 -15.47 -5.39
N CYS A 14 8.14 -16.34 -6.04
CA CYS A 14 8.62 -17.59 -6.59
C CYS A 14 8.76 -17.48 -8.10
N THR A 15 9.97 -17.19 -8.56
CA THR A 15 10.37 -17.08 -9.97
C THR A 15 11.87 -17.28 -10.11
N VAL A 16 12.31 -17.84 -11.24
CA VAL A 16 13.73 -17.89 -11.62
C VAL A 16 14.12 -16.71 -12.52
N SER A 17 13.16 -15.86 -12.90
CA SER A 17 13.41 -14.68 -13.73
C SER A 17 13.77 -13.49 -12.88
N ASP A 18 15.02 -13.04 -12.90
CA ASP A 18 15.46 -11.83 -12.19
C ASP A 18 14.69 -10.58 -12.66
N ALA A 19 14.46 -10.43 -13.97
CA ALA A 19 13.72 -9.31 -14.53
C ALA A 19 12.28 -9.25 -14.03
N LEU A 20 11.59 -10.40 -13.89
CA LEU A 20 10.25 -10.45 -13.32
C LEU A 20 10.28 -10.15 -11.82
N ALA A 21 11.26 -10.69 -11.09
CA ALA A 21 11.40 -10.43 -9.66
C ALA A 21 11.62 -8.93 -9.38
N GLU A 22 12.53 -8.27 -10.09
CA GLU A 22 12.79 -6.83 -9.95
C GLU A 22 11.53 -6.00 -10.25
N ARG A 23 10.82 -6.32 -11.33
CA ARG A 23 9.56 -5.67 -11.71
C ARG A 23 8.49 -5.83 -10.62
N LEU A 24 8.35 -7.03 -10.07
CA LEU A 24 7.40 -7.30 -8.99
C LEU A 24 7.75 -6.52 -7.72
N GLU A 25 9.03 -6.50 -7.34
CA GLU A 25 9.50 -5.75 -6.17
C GLU A 25 9.24 -4.25 -6.30
N GLU A 26 9.49 -3.67 -7.48
CA GLU A 26 9.19 -2.26 -7.74
C GLU A 26 7.68 -1.97 -7.62
N MET A 27 6.83 -2.80 -8.22
CA MET A 27 5.38 -2.64 -8.15
C MET A 27 4.84 -2.81 -6.72
N LEU A 28 5.35 -3.81 -5.98
CA LEU A 28 5.02 -4.03 -4.58
C LEU A 28 5.42 -2.85 -3.70
N LEU A 29 6.61 -2.29 -3.91
CA LEU A 29 7.09 -1.14 -3.15
C LEU A 29 6.22 0.09 -3.40
N ARG A 30 5.89 0.38 -4.66
CA ARG A 30 4.99 1.48 -5.03
C ARG A 30 3.61 1.32 -4.39
N TRP A 31 3.04 0.12 -4.48
CA TRP A 31 1.74 -0.18 -3.86
C TRP A 31 1.79 -0.04 -2.33
N ALA A 32 2.82 -0.58 -1.68
CA ALA A 32 2.99 -0.49 -0.24
C ALA A 32 3.11 0.95 0.26
N GLN A 33 3.82 1.82 -0.49
CA GLN A 33 3.90 3.25 -0.20
C GLN A 33 2.52 3.94 -0.33
N ARG A 34 1.77 3.63 -1.39
CA ARG A 34 0.43 4.22 -1.63
C ARG A 34 -0.57 3.82 -0.55
N GLU A 35 -0.56 2.55 -0.15
CA GLU A 35 -1.50 2.03 0.85
C GLU A 35 -1.01 2.23 2.29
N CYS A 36 0.17 2.82 2.51
CA CYS A 36 0.79 2.94 3.83
C CYS A 36 0.91 1.57 4.53
N ILE A 37 1.45 0.58 3.80
CA ILE A 37 1.65 -0.79 4.27
C ILE A 37 3.14 -1.05 4.44
N ALA A 38 3.54 -1.66 5.55
CA ALA A 38 4.88 -2.22 5.69
C ALA A 38 4.94 -3.58 4.98
N LEU A 39 5.91 -3.73 4.07
CA LEU A 39 6.08 -4.92 3.26
C LEU A 39 7.55 -5.35 3.27
N SER A 40 7.78 -6.65 3.28
CA SER A 40 9.09 -7.25 3.01
C SER A 40 8.93 -8.36 1.97
N SER A 41 9.83 -8.42 0.99
CA SER A 41 9.84 -9.45 -0.05
C SER A 41 11.07 -10.33 0.06
N GLU A 42 10.89 -11.61 -0.23
CA GLU A 42 11.96 -12.59 -0.36
C GLU A 42 11.78 -13.36 -1.67
N ARG A 43 12.87 -13.57 -2.39
CA ARG A 43 12.89 -14.35 -3.65
C ARG A 43 13.12 -15.83 -3.37
N SER A 44 12.52 -16.69 -4.18
CA SER A 44 12.73 -18.14 -4.17
C SER A 44 12.64 -18.69 -5.59
N ASP A 45 13.51 -19.63 -5.91
CA ASP A 45 13.47 -20.40 -7.16
C ASP A 45 12.55 -21.63 -7.08
N ARG A 46 11.94 -21.85 -5.91
CA ARG A 46 11.11 -23.02 -5.60
C ARG A 46 9.78 -22.62 -4.97
N PHE A 47 8.82 -23.51 -5.14
CA PHE A 47 7.57 -23.44 -4.41
C PHE A 47 7.83 -23.61 -2.90
N PRO A 48 7.39 -22.70 -2.02
CA PRO A 48 7.69 -22.77 -0.60
C PRO A 48 6.94 -23.93 0.06
N PRO A 49 7.51 -24.55 1.10
CA PRO A 49 6.79 -25.54 1.89
C PRO A 49 5.62 -24.89 2.65
N PRO A 50 4.53 -25.63 2.95
CA PRO A 50 3.36 -25.13 3.69
C PRO A 50 3.70 -24.63 5.11
N THR A 51 4.83 -25.04 5.64
CA THR A 51 5.32 -24.72 7.00
C THR A 51 6.00 -23.35 7.09
N ASP A 52 6.07 -22.58 5.99
CA ASP A 52 6.64 -21.23 6.02
C ASP A 52 5.67 -20.26 6.72
N SER A 53 5.61 -20.42 8.06
CA SER A 53 4.72 -19.67 8.93
C SER A 53 5.10 -18.19 8.91
N GLY A 54 4.20 -17.36 8.37
CA GLY A 54 4.34 -15.91 8.36
C GLY A 54 4.36 -15.27 6.98
N VAL A 55 4.47 -16.03 5.90
CA VAL A 55 4.21 -15.52 4.55
C VAL A 55 2.72 -15.18 4.44
N ARG A 56 2.43 -13.94 4.06
CA ARG A 56 1.05 -13.42 3.91
C ARG A 56 0.65 -13.29 2.45
N LEU A 57 1.62 -13.17 1.56
CA LEU A 57 1.41 -13.08 0.13
C LEU A 57 2.42 -13.97 -0.59
N LEU A 58 1.93 -14.82 -1.46
CA LEU A 58 2.70 -15.68 -2.33
C LEU A 58 2.44 -15.28 -3.77
N ILE A 59 3.48 -14.93 -4.51
CA ILE A 59 3.42 -14.64 -5.94
C ILE A 59 4.20 -15.73 -6.68
N LEU A 60 3.49 -16.48 -7.52
CA LEU A 60 4.01 -17.66 -8.20
C LEU A 60 4.08 -17.43 -9.70
N ASP A 61 5.27 -17.48 -10.25
CA ASP A 61 5.52 -17.57 -11.68
C ASP A 61 5.51 -19.04 -12.09
N LEU A 62 4.36 -19.52 -12.58
CA LEU A 62 4.21 -20.92 -13.00
C LEU A 62 4.91 -21.27 -14.31
N ASP A 63 5.39 -20.26 -15.05
CA ASP A 63 6.14 -20.52 -16.28
C ASP A 63 7.59 -20.89 -15.97
N SER A 64 8.09 -20.55 -14.77
CA SER A 64 9.46 -20.83 -14.34
C SER A 64 9.57 -21.75 -13.11
N VAL A 65 8.53 -21.84 -12.27
CA VAL A 65 8.54 -22.64 -11.04
C VAL A 65 7.60 -23.83 -11.16
N GLU A 66 8.11 -25.03 -10.90
CA GLU A 66 7.30 -26.24 -10.90
C GLU A 66 6.44 -26.34 -9.63
N LEU A 67 5.20 -26.76 -9.85
CA LEU A 67 4.27 -27.04 -8.77
C LEU A 67 4.41 -28.50 -8.32
N PRO A 68 4.49 -28.76 -7.01
CA PRO A 68 4.52 -30.13 -6.52
C PRO A 68 3.20 -30.85 -6.84
N GLU A 69 3.30 -32.09 -7.35
CA GLU A 69 2.12 -32.88 -7.74
C GLU A 69 1.25 -33.26 -6.54
N GLU A 70 1.83 -33.50 -5.38
CA GLU A 70 1.18 -34.09 -4.20
C GLU A 70 0.88 -33.09 -3.08
N ALA A 71 1.37 -31.87 -3.13
CA ALA A 71 1.16 -30.94 -2.04
C ALA A 71 -0.26 -30.36 -2.06
N ARG A 72 -1.02 -30.63 -1.01
CA ARG A 72 -2.18 -29.81 -0.60
C ARG A 72 -1.68 -28.80 0.43
N PRO A 73 -1.16 -27.65 0.01
CA PRO A 73 -0.69 -26.67 0.98
C PRO A 73 -1.92 -26.02 1.64
N GLU A 74 -2.06 -26.21 2.92
CA GLU A 74 -2.95 -25.42 3.74
C GLU A 74 -2.32 -24.02 3.96
N TYR A 75 -2.34 -23.18 2.93
CA TYR A 75 -1.93 -21.78 3.05
C TYR A 75 -3.05 -20.95 3.71
N THR A 76 -3.47 -21.37 4.89
CA THR A 76 -4.47 -20.64 5.68
C THR A 76 -3.95 -19.26 6.01
N GLY A 77 -4.64 -18.24 5.52
CA GLY A 77 -4.27 -16.83 5.78
C GLY A 77 -3.19 -16.25 4.88
N THR A 78 -2.83 -16.94 3.78
CA THR A 78 -1.92 -16.45 2.75
C THR A 78 -2.70 -16.12 1.47
N GLY A 79 -2.56 -14.90 0.96
CA GLY A 79 -3.03 -14.55 -0.38
C GLY A 79 -2.09 -15.14 -1.43
N MET A 80 -2.64 -15.66 -2.53
CA MET A 80 -1.84 -16.22 -3.61
C MET A 80 -2.18 -15.55 -4.94
N ILE A 81 -1.16 -15.06 -5.64
CA ILE A 81 -1.24 -14.53 -7.00
C ILE A 81 -0.45 -15.47 -7.89
N VAL A 82 -1.05 -15.88 -8.99
CA VAL A 82 -0.43 -16.77 -9.98
C VAL A 82 -0.17 -15.99 -11.26
N ILE A 83 1.03 -16.11 -11.80
CA ILE A 83 1.44 -15.52 -13.07
C ILE A 83 1.73 -16.67 -14.04
N SER A 84 1.08 -16.68 -15.20
CA SER A 84 1.40 -17.66 -16.28
C SER A 84 0.78 -17.24 -17.60
N GLY A 85 1.50 -17.55 -18.69
CA GLY A 85 0.99 -17.53 -20.07
C GLY A 85 0.27 -18.82 -20.47
N ASP A 86 0.42 -19.91 -19.71
CA ASP A 86 -0.13 -21.24 -19.99
C ASP A 86 -1.43 -21.51 -19.24
N ALA A 87 -2.54 -21.57 -19.96
CA ALA A 87 -3.85 -21.85 -19.41
C ALA A 87 -3.93 -23.21 -18.69
N GLY A 88 -3.18 -24.22 -19.15
CA GLY A 88 -3.16 -25.54 -18.52
C GLY A 88 -2.49 -25.50 -17.15
N ARG A 89 -1.43 -24.71 -16.99
CA ARG A 89 -0.76 -24.47 -15.69
C ARG A 89 -1.67 -23.68 -14.75
N VAL A 90 -2.34 -22.65 -15.26
CA VAL A 90 -3.35 -21.88 -14.50
C VAL A 90 -4.44 -22.81 -13.99
N LEU A 91 -5.04 -23.66 -14.83
CA LEU A 91 -6.07 -24.59 -14.40
C LEU A 91 -5.60 -25.56 -13.31
N ARG A 92 -4.39 -26.09 -13.42
CA ARG A 92 -3.79 -26.95 -12.37
C ARG A 92 -3.62 -26.22 -11.04
N SER A 93 -3.36 -24.90 -11.07
CA SER A 93 -3.16 -24.10 -9.85
C SER A 93 -4.45 -23.81 -9.07
N TYR A 94 -5.64 -23.99 -9.64
CA TYR A 94 -6.93 -23.77 -8.95
C TYR A 94 -7.09 -24.61 -7.67
N ARG A 95 -6.44 -25.76 -7.58
CA ARG A 95 -6.43 -26.60 -6.38
C ARG A 95 -5.85 -25.91 -5.14
N TRP A 96 -5.07 -24.82 -5.30
CA TRP A 96 -4.52 -24.02 -4.22
C TRP A 96 -5.32 -22.75 -3.94
N HIS A 97 -6.45 -22.56 -4.61
CA HIS A 97 -7.35 -21.42 -4.43
C HIS A 97 -6.64 -20.05 -4.53
N PRO A 98 -5.89 -19.76 -5.61
CA PRO A 98 -5.30 -18.45 -5.78
C PRO A 98 -6.36 -17.36 -5.79
N ALA A 99 -6.03 -16.21 -5.19
CA ALA A 99 -6.92 -15.07 -5.12
C ALA A 99 -6.97 -14.30 -6.44
N ALA A 100 -5.89 -14.38 -7.24
CA ALA A 100 -5.81 -13.71 -8.53
C ALA A 100 -4.87 -14.44 -9.50
N PHE A 101 -5.12 -14.19 -10.79
CA PHE A 101 -4.30 -14.66 -11.90
C PHE A 101 -3.87 -13.48 -12.75
N LEU A 102 -2.59 -13.46 -13.15
CA LEU A 102 -2.02 -12.47 -14.03
C LEU A 102 -1.39 -13.14 -15.24
N LYS A 103 -1.49 -12.51 -16.41
CA LYS A 103 -0.68 -12.86 -17.57
C LYS A 103 0.71 -12.25 -17.41
N PRO A 104 1.76 -12.79 -18.08
CA PRO A 104 3.13 -12.24 -17.95
C PRO A 104 3.29 -10.77 -18.37
N ASP A 105 2.38 -10.28 -19.23
CA ASP A 105 2.33 -8.91 -19.73
C ASP A 105 1.47 -7.96 -18.87
N PHE A 106 1.11 -8.36 -17.64
CA PHE A 106 0.31 -7.55 -16.73
C PHE A 106 0.94 -6.16 -16.48
N ASP A 107 0.07 -5.17 -16.30
CA ASP A 107 0.44 -3.80 -15.94
C ASP A 107 0.33 -3.55 -14.42
N LEU A 108 0.65 -2.32 -13.99
CA LEU A 108 0.55 -1.93 -12.58
C LEU A 108 -0.88 -2.06 -12.06
N ARG A 109 -1.89 -1.74 -12.88
CA ARG A 109 -3.30 -1.84 -12.49
C ARG A 109 -3.71 -3.30 -12.25
N GLY A 110 -3.32 -4.19 -13.15
CA GLY A 110 -3.57 -5.63 -12.97
C GLY A 110 -2.95 -6.16 -11.68
N MET A 111 -1.72 -5.71 -11.35
CA MET A 111 -1.06 -6.06 -10.09
C MET A 111 -1.79 -5.49 -8.88
N GLU A 112 -2.23 -4.24 -8.92
CA GLU A 112 -2.99 -3.63 -7.82
C GLU A 112 -4.33 -4.34 -7.57
N ASP A 113 -5.04 -4.71 -8.62
CA ASP A 113 -6.30 -5.45 -8.50
C ASP A 113 -6.06 -6.85 -7.91
N ALA A 114 -4.98 -7.53 -8.30
CA ALA A 114 -4.58 -8.81 -7.71
C ALA A 114 -4.21 -8.68 -6.22
N LEU A 115 -3.49 -7.63 -5.84
CA LEU A 115 -3.15 -7.34 -4.44
C LEU A 115 -4.40 -7.05 -3.61
N ARG A 116 -5.36 -6.26 -4.14
CA ARG A 116 -6.64 -6.02 -3.47
C ARG A 116 -7.44 -7.30 -3.27
N ALA A 117 -7.45 -8.22 -4.22
CA ALA A 117 -8.08 -9.52 -4.07
C ALA A 117 -7.46 -10.34 -2.92
N CYS A 118 -6.16 -10.14 -2.65
CA CYS A 118 -5.44 -10.79 -1.57
C CYS A 118 -5.60 -10.11 -0.21
N GLU A 119 -5.99 -8.84 -0.13
CA GLU A 119 -6.05 -8.06 1.14
C GLU A 119 -6.87 -8.73 2.26
N LYS A 120 -7.90 -9.49 1.91
CA LYS A 120 -8.71 -10.25 2.88
C LYS A 120 -7.92 -11.30 3.67
N HIS A 121 -6.76 -11.71 3.16
CA HIS A 121 -5.92 -12.73 3.77
C HIS A 121 -4.93 -12.17 4.80
N TRP A 122 -4.72 -10.85 4.82
CA TRP A 122 -3.88 -10.20 5.84
C TRP A 122 -4.56 -8.97 6.44
N ARG A 123 -4.42 -8.83 7.75
CA ARG A 123 -4.84 -7.64 8.50
C ARG A 123 -3.67 -6.93 9.17
N CYS A 124 -2.47 -7.32 8.83
CA CYS A 124 -1.21 -6.76 9.32
C CYS A 124 -0.62 -5.75 8.32
N GLY A 125 0.50 -5.15 8.68
CA GLY A 125 1.26 -4.27 7.79
C GLY A 125 0.76 -2.83 7.73
N GLN A 126 -0.35 -2.48 8.39
CA GLN A 126 -0.86 -1.12 8.35
C GLN A 126 0.07 -0.18 9.11
N LEU A 127 0.53 0.85 8.42
CA LEU A 127 1.27 1.94 9.04
C LEU A 127 0.30 2.79 9.86
N CYS A 128 0.54 2.84 11.15
CA CYS A 128 -0.30 3.56 12.09
C CYS A 128 0.49 4.65 12.81
N LEU A 129 -0.17 5.78 13.05
CA LEU A 129 0.32 6.77 14.00
C LEU A 129 -0.14 6.37 15.41
N GLU A 130 0.81 6.11 16.30
CA GLU A 130 0.51 5.73 17.69
C GLU A 130 0.67 6.89 18.64
N SER A 131 -0.33 7.10 19.48
CA SER A 131 -0.29 8.10 20.56
C SER A 131 -0.11 7.43 21.91
N PRO A 132 0.99 7.68 22.64
CA PRO A 132 1.25 7.11 23.96
C PRO A 132 0.38 7.71 25.07
N ALA A 133 -0.33 8.80 24.79
CA ALA A 133 -0.99 9.64 25.81
C ALA A 133 -2.28 9.05 26.42
N ARG A 134 -2.64 7.80 26.16
CA ARG A 134 -3.86 7.15 26.68
C ARG A 134 -3.50 5.85 27.41
N ARG A 135 -4.31 5.45 28.38
CA ARG A 135 -4.22 4.14 29.08
C ARG A 135 -4.17 2.95 28.13
N ARG A 136 -4.64 3.12 26.89
CA ARG A 136 -4.44 2.19 25.78
C ARG A 136 -3.87 2.96 24.60
N PRO A 137 -2.80 2.47 23.96
CA PRO A 137 -2.25 3.11 22.78
C PRO A 137 -3.36 3.22 21.73
N PHE A 138 -3.57 4.43 21.22
CA PHE A 138 -4.51 4.68 20.14
C PHE A 138 -3.73 4.60 18.83
N ARG A 139 -4.16 3.74 17.93
CA ARG A 139 -3.57 3.58 16.60
C ARG A 139 -4.49 4.17 15.53
N LEU A 140 -3.94 5.07 14.73
CA LEU A 140 -4.60 5.68 13.58
C LEU A 140 -4.00 5.13 12.29
N PRO A 141 -4.72 4.26 11.54
CA PRO A 141 -4.25 3.77 10.26
C PRO A 141 -4.12 4.91 9.25
N LEU A 142 -2.91 5.17 8.76
CA LEU A 142 -2.64 6.28 7.85
C LEU A 142 -3.35 6.15 6.50
N ARG A 143 -3.58 4.93 6.02
CA ARG A 143 -4.32 4.66 4.77
C ARG A 143 -5.75 5.23 4.77
N THR A 144 -6.32 5.47 5.94
CA THR A 144 -7.69 6.01 6.08
C THR A 144 -7.75 7.52 6.15
N VAL A 145 -6.60 8.20 6.26
CA VAL A 145 -6.53 9.65 6.42
C VAL A 145 -6.50 10.31 5.04
N ARG A 146 -7.42 11.24 4.78
CA ARG A 146 -7.51 12.01 3.53
C ARG A 146 -6.69 13.30 3.59
N TYR A 147 -6.81 14.02 4.69
CA TYR A 147 -6.01 15.22 4.97
C TYR A 147 -5.87 15.45 6.48
N VAL A 148 -4.97 16.32 6.83
CA VAL A 148 -4.73 16.74 8.21
C VAL A 148 -4.81 18.26 8.28
N GLU A 149 -5.54 18.77 9.30
CA GLU A 149 -5.65 20.20 9.63
C GLU A 149 -4.97 20.49 10.96
N ALA A 150 -4.09 21.49 10.98
CA ALA A 150 -3.51 22.01 12.22
C ALA A 150 -4.46 23.03 12.85
N ALA A 151 -4.87 22.77 14.09
CA ALA A 151 -5.74 23.65 14.90
C ALA A 151 -5.12 23.85 16.29
N ALA A 152 -4.52 25.01 16.51
CA ALA A 152 -3.76 25.34 17.72
C ALA A 152 -2.64 24.30 18.01
N HIS A 153 -2.75 23.57 19.10
CA HIS A 153 -1.75 22.57 19.54
C HIS A 153 -2.09 21.13 19.06
N TYR A 154 -3.00 20.99 18.11
CA TYR A 154 -3.52 19.70 17.67
C TYR A 154 -3.48 19.60 16.15
N CYS A 155 -3.33 18.37 15.68
CA CYS A 155 -3.69 18.00 14.31
C CYS A 155 -4.99 17.21 14.33
N ILE A 156 -5.89 17.57 13.40
CA ILE A 156 -7.18 16.91 13.16
C ILE A 156 -7.01 16.10 11.88
N PHE A 157 -7.12 14.78 12.01
CA PHE A 157 -6.97 13.81 10.92
C PHE A 157 -8.35 13.48 10.37
N ASP A 158 -8.62 13.88 9.15
CA ASP A 158 -9.88 13.60 8.47
C ASP A 158 -9.85 12.22 7.81
N GLN A 159 -10.91 11.41 8.07
CA GLN A 159 -11.12 10.09 7.48
C GLN A 159 -12.45 10.05 6.67
N GLY A 160 -12.99 11.18 6.26
CA GLY A 160 -14.26 11.32 5.58
C GLY A 160 -15.46 11.37 6.53
N ARG A 161 -15.87 10.22 7.04
CA ARG A 161 -17.05 10.13 7.94
C ARG A 161 -16.75 10.51 9.40
N ARG A 162 -15.51 10.52 9.79
CA ARG A 162 -15.05 10.82 11.16
C ARG A 162 -13.71 11.53 11.12
N SER A 163 -13.37 12.20 12.19
CA SER A 163 -12.06 12.81 12.40
C SER A 163 -11.45 12.36 13.72
N VAL A 164 -10.14 12.39 13.79
CA VAL A 164 -9.38 12.08 14.99
C VAL A 164 -8.50 13.26 15.33
N ARG A 165 -8.50 13.67 16.59
CA ARG A 165 -7.71 14.79 17.08
C ARG A 165 -6.56 14.31 17.94
N LEU A 166 -5.32 14.63 17.56
CA LEU A 166 -4.12 14.29 18.30
C LEU A 166 -3.31 15.53 18.63
N ARG A 167 -2.66 15.53 19.81
CA ARG A 167 -1.79 16.62 20.23
C ARG A 167 -0.41 16.43 19.63
N ILE A 168 -0.21 17.04 18.48
CA ILE A 168 1.03 17.05 17.72
C ILE A 168 1.03 18.32 16.87
N SER A 169 2.17 18.95 16.66
CA SER A 169 2.31 20.04 15.70
C SER A 169 2.37 19.48 14.26
N ILE A 170 2.00 20.31 13.29
CA ILE A 170 2.02 19.91 11.89
C ILE A 170 3.48 19.71 11.38
N ASP A 171 4.44 20.41 11.97
CA ASP A 171 5.87 20.28 11.62
C ASP A 171 6.44 18.96 12.15
N GLU A 172 6.10 18.58 13.39
CA GLU A 172 6.45 17.26 13.93
C GLU A 172 5.77 16.13 13.15
N LEU A 173 4.52 16.35 12.72
CA LEU A 173 3.79 15.37 11.93
C LEU A 173 4.41 15.20 10.54
N GLU A 174 4.79 16.29 9.87
CA GLU A 174 5.47 16.26 8.56
C GLU A 174 6.78 15.46 8.61
N ALA A 175 7.54 15.60 9.71
CA ALA A 175 8.77 14.82 9.91
C ALA A 175 8.52 13.32 10.17
N LEU A 176 7.32 12.95 10.62
CA LEU A 176 6.96 11.55 10.93
C LEU A 176 6.29 10.84 9.76
N LEU A 177 5.48 11.55 8.96
CA LEU A 177 4.71 10.91 7.90
C LEU A 177 5.58 10.52 6.69
N PRO A 178 5.28 9.38 6.05
CA PRO A 178 5.96 9.00 4.81
C PRO A 178 5.62 10.00 3.70
N LEU A 179 6.60 10.41 2.95
CA LEU A 179 6.48 11.28 1.78
C LEU A 179 6.98 10.52 0.53
N PRO A 180 6.13 10.23 -0.50
CA PRO A 180 4.67 10.28 -0.51
C PRO A 180 4.04 9.20 0.40
N PRO A 181 2.73 9.09 0.65
CA PRO A 181 1.64 9.78 -0.08
C PRO A 181 1.17 11.10 0.54
N PHE A 182 1.71 11.54 1.67
CA PHE A 182 1.30 12.78 2.33
C PHE A 182 2.18 13.93 1.87
N VAL A 183 1.57 15.08 1.56
CA VAL A 183 2.28 16.30 1.17
C VAL A 183 1.69 17.50 1.88
N ARG A 184 2.55 18.39 2.37
CA ARG A 184 2.11 19.65 2.96
C ARG A 184 1.65 20.60 1.86
N CYS A 185 0.42 21.08 1.95
CA CYS A 185 -0.18 21.97 0.96
C CYS A 185 -0.43 23.39 1.48
N HIS A 186 -0.39 23.58 2.81
CA HIS A 186 -0.55 24.87 3.48
C HIS A 186 0.19 24.86 4.81
N ARG A 187 0.42 26.05 5.41
CA ARG A 187 0.99 26.12 6.77
C ARG A 187 0.21 25.30 7.81
N SER A 188 -1.08 25.08 7.56
CA SER A 188 -2.00 24.37 8.47
C SER A 188 -2.60 23.11 7.85
N TYR A 189 -2.20 22.70 6.64
CA TYR A 189 -2.79 21.54 6.00
C TYR A 189 -1.74 20.63 5.35
N MET A 190 -1.93 19.33 5.55
CA MET A 190 -1.30 18.26 4.77
C MET A 190 -2.40 17.45 4.08
N VAL A 191 -2.14 17.00 2.86
CA VAL A 191 -3.10 16.23 2.07
C VAL A 191 -2.48 14.92 1.62
N ARG A 192 -3.27 13.88 1.54
CA ARG A 192 -2.88 12.62 0.91
C ARG A 192 -3.17 12.74 -0.60
N LEU A 193 -2.18 12.42 -1.43
CA LEU A 193 -2.21 12.70 -2.86
C LEU A 193 -3.39 12.04 -3.59
N ASP A 194 -3.75 10.81 -3.23
CA ASP A 194 -4.90 10.11 -3.81
C ASP A 194 -6.27 10.71 -3.45
N ALA A 195 -6.34 11.53 -2.39
CA ALA A 195 -7.55 12.26 -2.04
C ALA A 195 -7.77 13.50 -2.92
N VAL A 196 -6.74 14.00 -3.60
CA VAL A 196 -6.83 15.20 -4.44
C VAL A 196 -7.49 14.84 -5.77
N GLU A 197 -8.59 15.51 -6.10
CA GLU A 197 -9.29 15.38 -7.38
C GLU A 197 -8.77 16.39 -8.39
N ARG A 198 -8.65 17.65 -7.98
CA ARG A 198 -8.20 18.77 -8.81
C ARG A 198 -7.40 19.78 -8.00
N MET A 199 -6.49 20.46 -8.65
CA MET A 199 -5.66 21.49 -8.06
C MET A 199 -5.78 22.79 -8.86
N SER A 200 -5.96 23.92 -8.17
CA SER A 200 -5.85 25.29 -8.70
C SER A 200 -4.60 25.98 -8.11
N TYR A 201 -4.44 27.27 -8.34
CA TYR A 201 -3.36 28.04 -7.73
C TYR A 201 -3.60 28.35 -6.24
N THR A 202 -4.85 28.30 -5.77
CA THR A 202 -5.24 28.73 -4.44
C THR A 202 -5.88 27.62 -3.61
N ALA A 203 -6.30 26.54 -4.23
CA ALA A 203 -7.02 25.45 -3.54
C ALA A 203 -6.78 24.09 -4.18
N ALA A 204 -6.83 23.05 -3.37
CA ALA A 204 -6.93 21.66 -3.77
C ALA A 204 -8.33 21.12 -3.46
N ALA A 205 -9.08 20.73 -4.49
CA ALA A 205 -10.36 20.07 -4.35
C ALA A 205 -10.17 18.59 -4.11
N LEU A 206 -10.86 18.03 -3.11
CA LEU A 206 -10.78 16.62 -2.74
C LEU A 206 -11.96 15.83 -3.31
N ARG A 207 -11.77 14.54 -3.52
CA ARG A 207 -12.78 13.58 -3.98
C ARG A 207 -14.00 13.44 -3.05
N GLY A 208 -14.04 14.12 -1.93
CA GLY A 208 -15.17 14.18 -1.01
C GLY A 208 -15.96 15.48 -1.11
N GLY A 209 -15.56 16.40 -2.02
CA GLY A 209 -16.19 17.71 -2.19
C GLY A 209 -15.58 18.82 -1.33
N GLU A 210 -14.68 18.49 -0.40
CA GLU A 210 -13.96 19.47 0.41
C GLU A 210 -12.91 20.20 -0.42
N SER A 211 -12.57 21.43 -0.03
CA SER A 211 -11.54 22.25 -0.65
C SER A 211 -10.53 22.74 0.38
N LEU A 212 -9.26 22.40 0.19
CA LEU A 212 -8.19 22.83 1.09
C LEU A 212 -7.46 24.04 0.50
N PRO A 213 -7.11 25.05 1.32
CA PRO A 213 -6.35 26.19 0.86
C PRO A 213 -4.91 25.78 0.52
N LEU A 214 -4.34 26.39 -0.52
CA LEU A 214 -2.96 26.21 -0.90
C LEU A 214 -2.11 27.42 -0.51
N GLY A 215 -1.04 27.18 0.24
CA GLY A 215 -0.05 28.20 0.54
C GLY A 215 0.93 28.37 -0.63
N ARG A 216 1.22 29.62 -1.02
CA ARG A 216 2.07 29.93 -2.21
C ARG A 216 3.38 29.12 -2.27
N LYS A 217 4.05 28.93 -1.13
CA LYS A 217 5.32 28.19 -1.06
C LYS A 217 5.16 26.69 -1.30
N TYR A 218 3.97 26.11 -1.11
CA TYR A 218 3.70 24.68 -1.21
C TYR A 218 3.12 24.23 -2.57
N VAL A 219 2.67 25.19 -3.38
CA VAL A 219 1.99 24.91 -4.67
C VAL A 219 2.90 24.11 -5.59
N LYS A 220 4.19 24.48 -5.67
CA LYS A 220 5.15 23.80 -6.56
C LYS A 220 5.37 22.36 -6.12
N ASP A 221 5.65 22.15 -4.84
CA ASP A 221 5.96 20.83 -4.29
C ASP A 221 4.76 19.89 -4.40
N LEU A 222 3.54 20.39 -4.09
CA LEU A 222 2.32 19.60 -4.25
C LEU A 222 2.08 19.23 -5.72
N ARG A 223 2.31 20.16 -6.66
CA ARG A 223 2.14 19.89 -8.09
C ARG A 223 3.09 18.82 -8.57
N THR A 224 4.39 18.97 -8.29
CA THR A 224 5.40 17.97 -8.64
C THR A 224 5.09 16.60 -8.05
N SER A 225 4.65 16.57 -6.78
CA SER A 225 4.27 15.33 -6.13
C SER A 225 3.02 14.69 -6.74
N LEU A 226 2.03 15.50 -7.16
CA LEU A 226 0.82 15.00 -7.84
C LEU A 226 1.15 14.46 -9.24
N GLU A 227 1.99 15.17 -10.01
CA GLU A 227 2.44 14.72 -11.33
C GLU A 227 3.16 13.38 -11.23
N ALA A 228 4.14 13.26 -10.34
CA ALA A 228 4.86 12.01 -10.10
C ALA A 228 3.94 10.88 -9.61
N TRP A 229 2.94 11.22 -8.79
CA TRP A 229 1.95 10.26 -8.30
C TRP A 229 1.06 9.74 -9.43
N GLN A 230 0.62 10.61 -10.34
CA GLN A 230 -0.24 10.29 -11.48
C GLN A 230 0.52 9.57 -12.61
N GLU A 231 1.82 9.87 -12.81
CA GLU A 231 2.67 9.13 -13.76
C GLU A 231 2.87 7.67 -13.33
N GLY A 232 2.73 7.37 -12.05
CA GLY A 232 2.65 6.01 -11.51
C GLY A 232 1.27 5.36 -11.63
N GLU A 233 0.21 6.09 -12.05
CA GLU A 233 -1.11 5.53 -12.37
C GLU A 233 -1.17 5.21 -13.87
N PRO A 234 -1.39 3.96 -14.26
CA PRO A 234 -1.68 3.64 -15.66
C PRO A 234 -2.99 4.33 -16.07
N ARG A 235 -2.95 5.07 -17.17
CA ARG A 235 -4.13 5.68 -17.82
C ARG A 235 -5.06 4.62 -18.37
#